data_09b141bc87db83076004b71054cb3de6
#
_entry.id   09b141bc87db83076004b71054cb3de6
#
_cell.length_a   1.000
_cell.length_b   1.000
_cell.length_c   1.000
_cell.angle_alpha   90.00
_cell.angle_beta   90.00
_cell.angle_gamma   90.00
#
_symmetry.space_group_name_H-M   'P 1'
#
loop_
_entity.id
_entity.type
_entity.pdbx_description
1 polymer ?
#
loop_
_entity_poly.entity_id
_entity_poly.type
_entity_poly.pdbx_seq_one_letter_code
_entity_poly.pdbx_strand_id
1 'polypeptide(L)'
;MIQQLQLVLAPPTGVRVPQAWAYRLYGWLMAQLPADVGDALHLQGEHPIAHFLHFSPEKQALIWTVNLLNETVRQSVSPLLTSVKEIPLHESPLPVTEVHVSPAVSAAELIRFGRSFDENRAKLVFLSPCAFKQSGRYAIFPQETLLLQSLTAHWNTAFPEYALTDDDALLALQQGLHIVDYNLRTTRYPLKETRIPSFQGSVTVEAHLAPPLLELWNALLSFAPYGGVGIKTTLGMGGTVCSIGRTGAP
;
A
#
# COMPACT_ATOMS: atom_id res chain seq x y z
N MET A 1 9.64 9.58 9.12
CA MET A 1 8.53 10.15 8.31
C MET A 1 8.33 9.32 7.07
N ILE A 2 7.09 9.16 6.61
CA ILE A 2 6.71 8.46 5.39
C ILE A 2 6.30 9.46 4.30
N GLN A 3 6.40 9.07 3.02
CA GLN A 3 6.04 9.93 1.89
C GLN A 3 5.52 9.10 0.72
N GLN A 4 4.55 9.62 -0.02
CA GLN A 4 4.04 9.00 -1.24
C GLN A 4 4.42 9.82 -2.46
N LEU A 5 4.88 9.12 -3.50
CA LEU A 5 5.05 9.66 -4.84
C LEU A 5 4.13 8.93 -5.82
N GLN A 6 3.51 9.66 -6.72
CA GLN A 6 2.72 9.10 -7.81
C GLN A 6 3.29 9.59 -9.14
N LEU A 7 3.74 8.64 -9.95
CA LEU A 7 4.23 8.90 -11.30
C LEU A 7 3.14 8.52 -12.30
N VAL A 8 2.76 9.48 -13.12
CA VAL A 8 1.84 9.26 -14.24
C VAL A 8 2.67 8.79 -15.43
N LEU A 9 2.41 7.58 -15.88
CA LEU A 9 3.17 6.93 -16.95
C LEU A 9 2.29 6.84 -18.21
N ALA A 10 2.85 7.21 -19.36
CA ALA A 10 2.18 7.05 -20.64
C ALA A 10 2.46 5.63 -21.20
N PRO A 11 1.47 4.72 -21.21
CA PRO A 11 1.68 3.41 -21.81
C PRO A 11 1.84 3.54 -23.33
N PRO A 12 2.63 2.65 -23.95
CA PRO A 12 2.70 2.58 -25.42
C PRO A 12 1.31 2.36 -26.03
N THR A 13 1.03 3.01 -27.15
CA THR A 13 -0.25 2.90 -27.83
C THR A 13 -0.59 1.44 -28.19
N GLY A 14 -1.78 0.98 -27.80
CA GLY A 14 -2.25 -0.39 -28.07
C GLY A 14 -1.67 -1.46 -27.16
N VAL A 15 -0.79 -1.13 -26.21
CA VAL A 15 -0.23 -2.08 -25.26
C VAL A 15 -1.02 -2.08 -23.97
N ARG A 16 -1.62 -3.22 -23.63
CA ARG A 16 -2.19 -3.45 -22.31
C ARG A 16 -1.07 -3.75 -21.32
N VAL A 17 -0.78 -2.80 -20.45
CA VAL A 17 0.27 -2.98 -19.44
C VAL A 17 -0.23 -3.86 -18.30
N PRO A 18 0.40 -5.03 -18.05
CA PRO A 18 0.02 -5.88 -16.93
C PRO A 18 0.42 -5.23 -15.60
N GLN A 19 -0.37 -5.45 -14.56
CA GLN A 19 -0.01 -5.03 -13.19
C GLN A 19 1.34 -5.62 -12.72
N ALA A 20 1.77 -6.73 -13.28
CA ALA A 20 3.10 -7.32 -13.07
C ALA A 20 4.28 -6.39 -13.43
N TRP A 21 4.05 -5.37 -14.22
CA TRP A 21 5.09 -4.38 -14.49
C TRP A 21 5.50 -3.60 -13.24
N ALA A 22 4.69 -3.58 -12.19
CA ALA A 22 5.09 -3.06 -10.89
C ALA A 22 6.40 -3.72 -10.40
N TYR A 23 6.54 -5.05 -10.51
CA TYR A 23 7.77 -5.74 -10.16
C TYR A 23 8.99 -5.30 -11.01
N ARG A 24 8.79 -5.04 -12.31
CA ARG A 24 9.86 -4.56 -13.19
C ARG A 24 10.26 -3.12 -12.86
N LEU A 25 9.27 -2.26 -12.56
CA LEU A 25 9.51 -0.87 -12.11
C LEU A 25 10.31 -0.86 -10.80
N TYR A 26 10.00 -1.76 -9.87
CA TYR A 26 10.77 -1.91 -8.64
C TYR A 26 12.22 -2.38 -8.92
N GLY A 27 12.39 -3.35 -9.80
CA GLY A 27 13.73 -3.81 -10.21
C GLY A 27 14.56 -2.68 -10.83
N TRP A 28 13.93 -1.87 -11.69
CA TRP A 28 14.57 -0.67 -12.23
C TRP A 28 14.94 0.31 -11.12
N LEU A 29 14.02 0.60 -10.20
CA LEU A 29 14.29 1.51 -9.08
C LEU A 29 15.47 1.05 -8.25
N MET A 30 15.52 -0.24 -7.88
CA MET A 30 16.64 -0.80 -7.11
C MET A 30 17.97 -0.68 -7.84
N ALA A 31 17.99 -0.83 -9.15
CA ALA A 31 19.20 -0.69 -9.97
C ALA A 31 19.72 0.77 -10.08
N GLN A 32 18.89 1.76 -9.75
CA GLN A 32 19.29 3.17 -9.72
C GLN A 32 19.86 3.61 -8.35
N LEU A 33 19.63 2.83 -7.30
CA LEU A 33 20.09 3.20 -5.97
C LEU A 33 21.59 2.91 -5.80
N PRO A 34 22.30 3.72 -4.98
CA PRO A 34 23.65 3.38 -4.56
C PRO A 34 23.70 1.98 -3.94
N ALA A 35 24.81 1.26 -4.17
CA ALA A 35 24.93 -0.14 -3.75
C ALA A 35 24.73 -0.34 -2.23
N ASP A 36 25.26 0.58 -1.42
CA ASP A 36 25.09 0.58 0.04
C ASP A 36 23.63 0.71 0.49
N VAL A 37 22.83 1.52 -0.22
CA VAL A 37 21.38 1.64 0.03
C VAL A 37 20.65 0.39 -0.44
N GLY A 38 20.97 -0.13 -1.62
CA GLY A 38 20.41 -1.36 -2.17
C GLY A 38 20.67 -2.57 -1.28
N ASP A 39 21.89 -2.74 -0.82
CA ASP A 39 22.32 -3.82 0.08
C ASP A 39 21.63 -3.70 1.45
N ALA A 40 21.54 -2.51 2.03
CA ALA A 40 20.81 -2.28 3.27
C ALA A 40 19.32 -2.68 3.16
N LEU A 41 18.68 -2.38 2.04
CA LEU A 41 17.29 -2.77 1.77
C LEU A 41 17.12 -4.31 1.62
N HIS A 42 18.15 -5.01 1.14
CA HIS A 42 18.13 -6.47 1.02
C HIS A 42 18.42 -7.21 2.33
N LEU A 43 19.31 -6.66 3.16
CA LEU A 43 19.79 -7.32 4.38
C LEU A 43 18.83 -7.21 5.57
N GLN A 44 18.06 -6.16 5.68
CA GLN A 44 17.28 -5.88 6.90
C GLN A 44 15.97 -6.66 7.02
N GLY A 45 15.54 -7.41 5.99
CA GLY A 45 14.22 -8.05 6.03
C GLY A 45 13.06 -7.06 6.19
N GLU A 46 13.37 -5.82 6.52
CA GLU A 46 12.47 -4.69 6.59
C GLU A 46 12.38 -4.08 5.20
N HIS A 47 11.17 -3.95 4.73
CA HIS A 47 10.94 -3.41 3.40
C HIS A 47 10.35 -1.99 3.51
N PRO A 48 11.19 -0.94 3.59
CA PRO A 48 10.73 0.43 3.78
C PRO A 48 10.17 1.08 2.49
N ILE A 49 9.86 0.28 1.49
CA ILE A 49 9.20 0.70 0.26
C ILE A 49 7.98 -0.18 0.04
N ALA A 50 6.81 0.43 -0.11
CA ALA A 50 5.63 -0.22 -0.67
C ALA A 50 5.26 0.48 -1.98
N HIS A 51 4.86 -0.28 -3.00
CA HIS A 51 4.50 0.34 -4.27
C HIS A 51 3.47 -0.51 -5.02
N PHE A 52 2.77 0.12 -5.96
CA PHE A 52 1.86 -0.58 -6.84
C PHE A 52 1.63 0.19 -8.14
N LEU A 53 1.15 -0.53 -9.14
CA LEU A 53 0.78 0.01 -10.44
C LEU A 53 -0.71 -0.23 -10.68
N HIS A 54 -1.43 0.80 -11.11
CA HIS A 54 -2.82 0.66 -11.53
C HIS A 54 -3.11 1.56 -12.74
N PHE A 55 -4.15 1.24 -13.48
CA PHE A 55 -4.65 2.10 -14.54
C PHE A 55 -5.71 3.04 -13.97
N SER A 56 -5.57 4.34 -14.23
CA SER A 56 -6.58 5.36 -13.92
C SER A 56 -7.45 5.60 -15.16
N PRO A 57 -8.73 5.24 -15.13
CA PRO A 57 -9.66 5.54 -16.24
C PRO A 57 -9.84 7.04 -16.47
N GLU A 58 -9.79 7.84 -15.40
CA GLU A 58 -9.96 9.30 -15.49
C GLU A 58 -8.80 9.96 -16.24
N LYS A 59 -7.58 9.57 -15.90
CA LYS A 59 -6.35 10.10 -16.54
C LYS A 59 -5.99 9.36 -17.83
N GLN A 60 -6.66 8.25 -18.16
CA GLN A 60 -6.29 7.35 -19.27
C GLN A 60 -4.79 6.97 -19.24
N ALA A 61 -4.24 6.82 -18.05
CA ALA A 61 -2.82 6.63 -17.80
C ALA A 61 -2.57 5.58 -16.72
N LEU A 62 -1.34 5.06 -16.71
CA LEU A 62 -0.86 4.23 -15.62
C LEU A 62 -0.36 5.13 -14.49
N ILE A 63 -0.73 4.78 -13.27
CA ILE A 63 -0.23 5.43 -12.05
C ILE A 63 0.66 4.44 -11.32
N TRP A 64 1.95 4.78 -11.22
CA TRP A 64 2.86 4.07 -10.34
C TRP A 64 2.98 4.84 -9.03
N THR A 65 2.40 4.27 -7.98
CA THR A 65 2.48 4.80 -6.62
C THR A 65 3.65 4.16 -5.90
N VAL A 66 4.54 4.98 -5.36
CA VAL A 66 5.70 4.56 -4.56
C VAL A 66 5.61 5.23 -3.20
N ASN A 67 5.60 4.41 -2.16
CA ASN A 67 5.54 4.83 -0.77
C ASN A 67 6.89 4.58 -0.11
N LEU A 68 7.48 5.62 0.43
CA LEU A 68 8.77 5.63 1.11
C LEU A 68 8.48 5.67 2.61
N LEU A 69 8.76 4.56 3.31
CA LEU A 69 8.28 4.31 4.67
C LEU A 69 9.29 4.66 5.77
N ASN A 70 10.45 5.18 5.40
CA ASN A 70 11.40 5.74 6.36
C ASN A 70 12.20 6.90 5.74
N GLU A 71 12.94 7.59 6.59
CA GLU A 71 13.70 8.79 6.20
C GLU A 71 14.85 8.48 5.25
N THR A 72 15.59 7.40 5.49
CA THR A 72 16.75 7.01 4.66
C THR A 72 16.33 6.75 3.22
N VAL A 73 15.28 5.96 3.03
CA VAL A 73 14.76 5.67 1.69
C VAL A 73 14.16 6.91 1.05
N ARG A 74 13.50 7.77 1.83
CA ARG A 74 12.95 9.03 1.33
C ARG A 74 14.04 9.94 0.75
N GLN A 75 15.14 10.10 1.46
CA GLN A 75 16.26 10.94 1.01
C GLN A 75 16.93 10.40 -0.26
N SER A 76 17.03 9.09 -0.40
CA SER A 76 17.69 8.45 -1.55
C SER A 76 16.77 8.33 -2.78
N VAL A 77 15.50 8.01 -2.58
CA VAL A 77 14.58 7.65 -3.67
C VAL A 77 13.79 8.85 -4.20
N SER A 78 13.38 9.77 -3.31
CA SER A 78 12.52 10.90 -3.72
C SER A 78 13.18 11.79 -4.78
N PRO A 79 14.45 12.20 -4.68
CA PRO A 79 15.11 13.00 -5.71
C PRO A 79 15.20 12.27 -7.05
N LEU A 80 15.45 10.96 -7.03
CA LEU A 80 15.52 10.13 -8.22
C LEU A 80 14.17 10.11 -8.95
N LEU A 81 13.09 9.80 -8.25
CA LEU A 81 11.75 9.69 -8.84
C LEU A 81 11.18 11.04 -9.30
N THR A 82 11.58 12.14 -8.67
CA THR A 82 11.15 13.49 -9.09
C THR A 82 11.86 13.99 -10.34
N SER A 83 13.04 13.49 -10.62
CA SER A 83 13.84 13.90 -11.78
C SER A 83 13.65 13.01 -13.03
N VAL A 84 13.12 11.80 -12.85
CA VAL A 84 12.99 10.83 -13.94
C VAL A 84 11.99 11.30 -14.99
N LYS A 85 12.39 11.22 -16.27
CA LYS A 85 11.55 11.58 -17.43
C LYS A 85 11.04 10.36 -18.18
N GLU A 86 11.76 9.26 -18.08
CA GLU A 86 11.46 8.02 -18.79
C GLU A 86 12.03 6.85 -18.02
N ILE A 87 11.28 5.76 -17.92
CA ILE A 87 11.71 4.52 -17.27
C ILE A 87 11.96 3.48 -18.36
N PRO A 88 13.22 3.06 -18.59
CA PRO A 88 13.53 2.04 -19.58
C PRO A 88 13.04 0.68 -19.10
N LEU A 89 12.06 0.13 -19.77
CA LEU A 89 11.66 -1.26 -19.64
C LEU A 89 11.99 -2.00 -20.93
N HIS A 90 12.34 -3.29 -20.84
CA HIS A 90 12.94 -4.07 -21.94
C HIS A 90 12.22 -3.99 -23.29
N GLU A 91 10.92 -3.77 -23.31
CA GLU A 91 10.12 -3.83 -24.54
C GLU A 91 9.75 -2.43 -25.07
N SER A 92 9.67 -1.45 -24.20
CA SER A 92 9.36 -0.06 -24.54
C SER A 92 9.61 0.85 -23.34
N PRO A 93 10.25 2.00 -23.56
CA PRO A 93 10.38 2.99 -22.51
C PRO A 93 9.00 3.51 -22.09
N LEU A 94 8.85 3.79 -20.78
CA LEU A 94 7.65 4.42 -20.23
C LEU A 94 7.95 5.89 -19.94
N PRO A 95 7.43 6.83 -20.74
CA PRO A 95 7.50 8.24 -20.42
C PRO A 95 6.78 8.56 -19.13
N VAL A 96 7.41 9.39 -18.30
CA VAL A 96 6.81 9.96 -17.08
C VAL A 96 6.27 11.34 -17.45
N THR A 97 4.96 11.50 -17.43
CA THR A 97 4.31 12.75 -17.83
C THR A 97 4.11 13.70 -16.66
N GLU A 98 3.85 13.16 -15.49
CA GLU A 98 3.64 13.94 -14.26
C GLU A 98 4.23 13.18 -13.05
N VAL A 99 4.69 13.94 -12.06
CA VAL A 99 5.10 13.42 -10.76
C VAL A 99 4.43 14.23 -9.67
N HIS A 100 3.62 13.56 -8.84
CA HIS A 100 2.99 14.15 -7.67
C HIS A 100 3.70 13.64 -6.41
N VAL A 101 4.13 14.55 -5.56
CA VAL A 101 4.83 14.26 -4.31
C VAL A 101 3.96 14.73 -3.15
N SER A 102 3.56 13.81 -2.27
CA SER A 102 2.83 14.20 -1.06
C SER A 102 3.75 14.91 -0.06
N PRO A 103 3.21 15.71 0.86
CA PRO A 103 3.96 16.06 2.07
C PRO A 103 4.43 14.78 2.78
N ALA A 104 5.58 14.88 3.46
CA ALA A 104 6.02 13.82 4.35
C ALA A 104 5.15 13.82 5.62
N VAL A 105 4.77 12.65 6.11
CA VAL A 105 3.84 12.47 7.23
C VAL A 105 4.50 11.64 8.33
N SER A 106 4.32 12.04 9.57
CA SER A 106 4.76 11.32 10.78
C SER A 106 3.64 10.43 11.36
N ALA A 107 4.00 9.49 12.22
CA ALA A 107 3.02 8.72 13.00
C ALA A 107 2.08 9.61 13.80
N ALA A 108 2.61 10.65 14.44
CA ALA A 108 1.82 11.59 15.24
C ALA A 108 0.78 12.35 14.42
N GLU A 109 1.09 12.68 13.15
CA GLU A 109 0.14 13.31 12.24
C GLU A 109 -0.95 12.34 11.80
N LEU A 110 -0.61 11.08 11.50
CA LEU A 110 -1.61 10.04 11.19
C LEU A 110 -2.53 9.76 12.39
N ILE A 111 -1.99 9.71 13.61
CA ILE A 111 -2.78 9.55 14.84
C ILE A 111 -3.70 10.75 15.03
N ARG A 112 -3.20 11.97 14.85
CA ARG A 112 -4.01 13.19 14.94
C ARG A 112 -5.11 13.21 13.88
N PHE A 113 -4.80 12.75 12.67
CA PHE A 113 -5.77 12.63 11.60
C PHE A 113 -6.83 11.57 11.94
N GLY A 114 -6.45 10.41 12.48
CA GLY A 114 -7.37 9.38 12.96
C GLY A 114 -8.37 9.90 14.01
N ARG A 115 -7.93 10.80 14.90
CA ARG A 115 -8.78 11.48 15.89
C ARG A 115 -9.79 12.47 15.30
N SER A 116 -9.59 12.92 14.09
CA SER A 116 -10.52 13.85 13.44
C SER A 116 -11.77 13.18 12.88
N PHE A 117 -11.86 11.85 12.95
CA PHE A 117 -13.00 11.09 12.48
C PHE A 117 -13.76 10.45 13.64
N ASP A 118 -15.06 10.72 13.71
CA ASP A 118 -15.99 10.06 14.60
C ASP A 118 -16.72 8.88 13.91
N GLU A 119 -16.42 8.68 12.62
CA GLU A 119 -17.04 7.64 11.82
C GLU A 119 -16.45 6.28 12.14
N ASN A 120 -17.35 5.32 12.31
CA ASN A 120 -17.02 3.93 12.58
C ASN A 120 -17.00 3.05 11.32
N ARG A 121 -17.20 3.63 10.14
CA ARG A 121 -17.28 2.90 8.87
C ARG A 121 -16.23 3.39 7.89
N ALA A 122 -15.53 2.44 7.28
CA ALA A 122 -14.51 2.76 6.30
C ALA A 122 -14.54 1.78 5.13
N LYS A 123 -14.25 2.28 3.92
CA LYS A 123 -14.12 1.48 2.71
C LYS A 123 -12.66 1.43 2.28
N LEU A 124 -12.12 0.21 2.17
CA LEU A 124 -10.82 -0.06 1.57
C LEU A 124 -11.02 -0.54 0.12
N VAL A 125 -10.32 0.10 -0.82
CA VAL A 125 -10.32 -0.28 -2.24
C VAL A 125 -8.93 -0.77 -2.60
N PHE A 126 -8.84 -2.03 -3.02
CA PHE A 126 -7.60 -2.68 -3.44
C PHE A 126 -7.37 -2.39 -4.93
N LEU A 127 -6.49 -1.44 -5.22
CA LEU A 127 -6.14 -1.01 -6.57
C LEU A 127 -5.20 -1.99 -7.27
N SER A 128 -4.42 -2.76 -6.52
CA SER A 128 -3.62 -3.86 -7.04
C SER A 128 -3.98 -5.19 -6.34
N PRO A 129 -3.62 -6.34 -6.92
CA PRO A 129 -3.94 -7.64 -6.33
C PRO A 129 -3.43 -7.76 -4.90
N CYS A 130 -4.28 -8.24 -4.00
CA CYS A 130 -3.98 -8.45 -2.59
C CYS A 130 -4.13 -9.93 -2.22
N ALA A 131 -3.30 -10.41 -1.32
CA ALA A 131 -3.40 -11.69 -0.66
C ALA A 131 -2.78 -11.61 0.73
N PHE A 132 -3.18 -12.52 1.60
CA PHE A 132 -2.54 -12.72 2.90
C PHE A 132 -1.84 -14.07 2.93
N LYS A 133 -1.08 -14.32 3.98
CA LYS A 133 -0.47 -15.63 4.23
C LYS A 133 -0.89 -16.10 5.62
N GLN A 134 -1.55 -17.26 5.69
CA GLN A 134 -2.00 -17.86 6.94
C GLN A 134 -1.62 -19.33 6.94
N SER A 135 -0.93 -19.79 7.99
CA SER A 135 -0.49 -21.18 8.15
C SER A 135 0.23 -21.73 6.91
N GLY A 136 1.11 -20.92 6.30
CA GLY A 136 1.89 -21.30 5.12
C GLY A 136 1.13 -21.23 3.78
N ARG A 137 -0.18 -20.97 3.78
CA ARG A 137 -1.04 -20.90 2.58
C ARG A 137 -1.45 -19.48 2.24
N TYR A 138 -1.75 -19.22 0.96
CA TYR A 138 -2.34 -17.95 0.55
C TYR A 138 -3.82 -17.90 0.95
N ALA A 139 -4.20 -16.86 1.70
CA ALA A 139 -5.59 -16.51 1.97
C ALA A 139 -6.01 -15.40 0.98
N ILE A 140 -7.02 -15.70 0.15
CA ILE A 140 -7.48 -14.83 -0.94
C ILE A 140 -8.83 -14.18 -0.65
N PHE A 141 -9.31 -14.30 0.57
CA PHE A 141 -10.48 -13.60 1.08
C PHE A 141 -10.06 -12.79 2.32
N PRO A 142 -10.37 -11.49 2.37
CA PRO A 142 -10.05 -10.68 3.52
C PRO A 142 -10.87 -11.13 4.75
N GLN A 143 -10.19 -11.16 5.89
CA GLN A 143 -10.77 -11.35 7.21
C GLN A 143 -10.29 -10.18 8.07
N GLU A 144 -11.09 -9.78 9.05
CA GLU A 144 -10.79 -8.66 9.96
C GLU A 144 -9.42 -8.85 10.62
N THR A 145 -9.17 -10.07 11.11
CA THR A 145 -7.88 -10.45 11.70
C THR A 145 -6.71 -10.24 10.74
N LEU A 146 -6.85 -10.67 9.49
CA LEU A 146 -5.77 -10.56 8.49
C LEU A 146 -5.55 -9.10 8.07
N LEU A 147 -6.61 -8.30 7.98
CA LEU A 147 -6.53 -6.86 7.70
C LEU A 147 -5.78 -6.16 8.84
N LEU A 148 -6.20 -6.39 10.10
CA LEU A 148 -5.59 -5.78 11.27
C LEU A 148 -4.12 -6.19 11.40
N GLN A 149 -3.81 -7.48 11.33
CA GLN A 149 -2.44 -7.99 11.42
C GLN A 149 -1.52 -7.39 10.36
N SER A 150 -2.01 -7.28 9.14
CA SER A 150 -1.24 -6.68 8.05
C SER A 150 -0.96 -5.20 8.27
N LEU A 151 -1.99 -4.42 8.64
CA LEU A 151 -1.84 -2.99 8.90
C LEU A 151 -0.92 -2.73 10.09
N THR A 152 -1.07 -3.49 11.18
CA THR A 152 -0.22 -3.39 12.36
C THR A 152 1.23 -3.75 12.06
N ALA A 153 1.48 -4.82 11.31
CA ALA A 153 2.84 -5.21 10.94
C ALA A 153 3.54 -4.14 10.09
N HIS A 154 2.83 -3.60 9.09
CA HIS A 154 3.39 -2.54 8.25
C HIS A 154 3.58 -1.22 9.01
N TRP A 155 2.65 -0.88 9.92
CA TRP A 155 2.77 0.27 10.81
C TRP A 155 4.01 0.14 11.70
N ASN A 156 4.19 -1.01 12.36
CA ASN A 156 5.31 -1.25 13.26
C ASN A 156 6.66 -1.19 12.53
N THR A 157 6.71 -1.64 11.27
CA THR A 157 7.89 -1.49 10.42
C THR A 157 8.18 -0.02 10.08
N ALA A 158 7.14 0.75 9.72
CA ALA A 158 7.31 2.16 9.33
C ALA A 158 7.58 3.08 10.52
N PHE A 159 7.04 2.73 11.69
CA PHE A 159 7.07 3.55 12.90
C PHE A 159 7.43 2.71 14.15
N PRO A 160 8.66 2.19 14.25
CA PRO A 160 9.06 1.32 15.37
C PRO A 160 8.95 2.00 16.74
N GLU A 161 9.08 3.33 16.80
CA GLU A 161 8.91 4.12 18.04
C GLU A 161 7.43 4.23 18.49
N TYR A 162 6.50 3.93 17.60
CA TYR A 162 5.06 3.90 17.83
C TYR A 162 4.47 2.50 17.58
N ALA A 163 5.28 1.48 17.80
CA ALA A 163 4.87 0.10 17.54
C ALA A 163 3.68 -0.31 18.41
N LEU A 164 2.72 -0.96 17.79
CA LEU A 164 1.53 -1.50 18.42
C LEU A 164 1.83 -2.94 18.84
N THR A 165 2.10 -3.13 20.12
CA THR A 165 2.53 -4.42 20.70
C THR A 165 1.68 -4.85 21.91
N ASP A 166 0.65 -4.09 22.24
CA ASP A 166 -0.28 -4.42 23.32
C ASP A 166 -1.31 -5.45 22.81
N ASP A 167 -1.16 -6.69 23.24
CA ASP A 167 -1.99 -7.82 22.83
C ASP A 167 -3.47 -7.64 23.20
N ASP A 168 -3.77 -7.02 24.35
CA ASP A 168 -5.15 -6.77 24.80
C ASP A 168 -5.82 -5.72 23.91
N ALA A 169 -5.11 -4.66 23.57
CA ALA A 169 -5.59 -3.64 22.63
C ALA A 169 -5.81 -4.22 21.22
N LEU A 170 -4.89 -5.04 20.73
CA LEU A 170 -5.02 -5.70 19.42
C LEU A 170 -6.18 -6.69 19.41
N LEU A 171 -6.40 -7.43 20.48
CA LEU A 171 -7.53 -8.34 20.62
C LEU A 171 -8.86 -7.57 20.64
N ALA A 172 -8.93 -6.47 21.39
CA ALA A 172 -10.11 -5.62 21.45
C ALA A 172 -10.43 -4.98 20.08
N LEU A 173 -9.40 -4.52 19.36
CA LEU A 173 -9.54 -4.06 17.95
C LEU A 173 -10.13 -5.17 17.09
N GLN A 174 -9.54 -6.36 17.11
CA GLN A 174 -10.00 -7.49 16.30
C GLN A 174 -11.45 -7.86 16.58
N GLN A 175 -11.87 -7.85 17.82
CA GLN A 175 -13.26 -8.19 18.22
C GLN A 175 -14.28 -7.13 17.80
N GLY A 176 -13.86 -5.87 17.71
CA GLY A 176 -14.75 -4.77 17.34
C GLY A 176 -14.84 -4.48 15.84
N LEU A 177 -14.05 -5.17 14.99
CA LEU A 177 -14.06 -4.96 13.55
C LEU A 177 -14.96 -5.97 12.84
N HIS A 178 -15.79 -5.49 11.90
CA HIS A 178 -16.71 -6.33 11.14
C HIS A 178 -16.71 -5.94 9.67
N ILE A 179 -16.44 -6.88 8.77
CA ILE A 179 -16.65 -6.68 7.33
C ILE A 179 -18.17 -6.74 7.06
N VAL A 180 -18.75 -5.62 6.68
CA VAL A 180 -20.21 -5.47 6.48
C VAL A 180 -20.62 -5.41 5.01
N ASP A 181 -19.68 -5.19 4.10
CA ASP A 181 -19.93 -5.19 2.67
C ASP A 181 -18.64 -5.46 1.90
N TYR A 182 -18.74 -6.08 0.73
CA TYR A 182 -17.62 -6.29 -0.16
C TYR A 182 -18.04 -6.42 -1.63
N ASN A 183 -17.13 -5.98 -2.50
CA ASN A 183 -17.20 -6.26 -3.94
C ASN A 183 -15.81 -6.74 -4.37
N LEU A 184 -15.62 -8.05 -4.43
CA LEU A 184 -14.33 -8.68 -4.64
C LEU A 184 -14.37 -9.63 -5.84
N ARG A 185 -13.26 -9.67 -6.57
CA ARG A 185 -13.01 -10.68 -7.60
C ARG A 185 -11.69 -11.39 -7.33
N THR A 186 -11.64 -12.67 -7.62
CA THR A 186 -10.37 -13.41 -7.59
C THR A 186 -9.51 -13.02 -8.78
N THR A 187 -8.21 -12.96 -8.54
CA THR A 187 -7.21 -12.69 -9.57
C THR A 187 -5.93 -13.48 -9.27
N ARG A 188 -4.95 -13.37 -10.15
CA ARG A 188 -3.63 -13.97 -9.97
C ARG A 188 -2.58 -12.93 -10.28
N TYR A 189 -1.70 -12.65 -9.32
CA TYR A 189 -0.58 -11.75 -9.52
C TYR A 189 0.61 -12.53 -10.10
N PRO A 190 1.03 -12.27 -11.34
CA PRO A 190 2.21 -12.92 -11.92
C PRO A 190 3.48 -12.30 -11.30
N LEU A 191 4.29 -13.16 -10.69
CA LEU A 191 5.56 -12.78 -10.08
C LEU A 191 6.63 -13.81 -10.48
N LYS A 192 7.55 -13.40 -11.35
CA LYS A 192 8.52 -14.31 -11.98
C LYS A 192 7.79 -15.49 -12.65
N GLU A 193 8.17 -16.71 -12.30
CA GLU A 193 7.56 -17.95 -12.83
C GLU A 193 6.28 -18.37 -12.10
N THR A 194 5.90 -17.70 -11.02
CA THR A 194 4.76 -18.05 -10.20
C THR A 194 3.57 -17.11 -10.43
N ARG A 195 2.36 -17.62 -10.14
CA ARG A 195 1.13 -16.82 -10.13
C ARG A 195 0.49 -16.89 -8.77
N ILE A 196 0.59 -15.83 -8.00
CA ILE A 196 0.08 -15.75 -6.64
C ILE A 196 -1.43 -15.59 -6.68
N PRO A 197 -2.20 -16.54 -6.10
CA PRO A 197 -3.64 -16.37 -5.93
C PRO A 197 -3.93 -15.12 -5.11
N SER A 198 -4.86 -14.30 -5.55
CA SER A 198 -5.11 -12.97 -4.99
C SER A 198 -6.56 -12.57 -5.17
N PHE A 199 -6.96 -11.50 -4.53
CA PHE A 199 -8.22 -10.81 -4.78
C PHE A 199 -7.98 -9.34 -5.14
N GLN A 200 -8.98 -8.67 -5.68
CA GLN A 200 -9.02 -7.26 -5.97
C GLN A 200 -10.46 -6.75 -5.88
N GLY A 201 -10.65 -5.48 -5.53
CA GLY A 201 -11.97 -4.88 -5.37
C GLY A 201 -12.07 -4.04 -4.11
N SER A 202 -13.15 -4.15 -3.34
CA SER A 202 -13.32 -3.36 -2.13
C SER A 202 -13.97 -4.15 -1.00
N VAL A 203 -13.66 -3.73 0.23
CA VAL A 203 -14.35 -4.15 1.46
C VAL A 203 -14.77 -2.92 2.24
N THR A 204 -15.89 -3.00 2.93
CA THR A 204 -16.31 -2.01 3.92
C THR A 204 -16.25 -2.65 5.30
N VAL A 205 -15.53 -1.99 6.19
CA VAL A 205 -15.37 -2.42 7.59
C VAL A 205 -16.13 -1.44 8.47
N GLU A 206 -16.90 -1.96 9.42
CA GLU A 206 -17.53 -1.22 10.49
C GLU A 206 -16.83 -1.57 11.80
N ALA A 207 -16.55 -0.53 12.62
CA ALA A 207 -15.81 -0.65 13.86
C ALA A 207 -16.71 -0.33 15.06
N HIS A 208 -16.99 -1.31 15.90
CA HIS A 208 -17.70 -1.16 17.16
C HIS A 208 -16.68 -1.08 18.31
N LEU A 209 -16.02 0.07 18.41
CA LEU A 209 -14.86 0.30 19.27
C LEU A 209 -15.10 1.49 20.21
N ALA A 210 -14.53 1.43 21.41
CA ALA A 210 -14.43 2.59 22.29
C ALA A 210 -13.57 3.69 21.62
N PRO A 211 -13.81 4.99 21.90
CA PRO A 211 -13.15 6.09 21.23
C PRO A 211 -11.62 5.97 21.07
N PRO A 212 -10.82 5.61 22.09
CA PRO A 212 -9.37 5.48 21.92
C PRO A 212 -8.95 4.40 20.90
N LEU A 213 -9.69 3.28 20.84
CA LEU A 213 -9.44 2.21 19.89
C LEU A 213 -9.96 2.57 18.50
N LEU A 214 -11.04 3.31 18.39
CA LEU A 214 -11.54 3.83 17.12
C LEU A 214 -10.55 4.83 16.50
N GLU A 215 -9.98 5.73 17.30
CA GLU A 215 -8.92 6.64 16.87
C GLU A 215 -7.69 5.89 16.33
N LEU A 216 -7.28 4.83 17.03
CA LEU A 216 -6.17 3.98 16.61
C LEU A 216 -6.49 3.25 15.30
N TRP A 217 -7.69 2.67 15.18
CA TRP A 217 -8.15 2.04 13.95
C TRP A 217 -8.16 3.03 12.77
N ASN A 218 -8.68 4.23 12.97
CA ASN A 218 -8.71 5.28 11.96
C ASN A 218 -7.30 5.75 11.57
N ALA A 219 -6.33 5.75 12.49
CA ALA A 219 -4.93 6.01 12.20
C ALA A 219 -4.32 4.91 11.31
N LEU A 220 -4.59 3.63 11.61
CA LEU A 220 -4.17 2.50 10.79
C LEU A 220 -4.80 2.54 9.38
N LEU A 221 -6.08 2.90 9.27
CA LEU A 221 -6.75 3.10 7.99
C LEU A 221 -6.14 4.26 7.18
N SER A 222 -5.75 5.34 7.86
CA SER A 222 -5.07 6.49 7.24
C SER A 222 -3.66 6.14 6.77
N PHE A 223 -3.03 5.15 7.39
CA PHE A 223 -1.74 4.62 6.98
C PHE A 223 -1.85 3.59 5.83
N ALA A 224 -2.99 2.93 5.65
CA ALA A 224 -3.17 1.89 4.64
C ALA A 224 -2.74 2.29 3.21
N PRO A 225 -2.96 3.52 2.72
CA PRO A 225 -2.48 3.96 1.41
C PRO A 225 -0.95 3.99 1.27
N TYR A 226 -0.24 4.11 2.38
CA TYR A 226 1.22 4.14 2.43
C TYR A 226 1.82 2.75 2.59
N GLY A 227 1.39 1.99 3.62
CA GLY A 227 1.92 0.66 3.89
C GLY A 227 1.43 -0.42 2.93
N GLY A 228 0.30 -0.18 2.30
CA GLY A 228 -0.45 -1.21 1.60
C GLY A 228 -1.07 -2.23 2.56
N VAL A 229 -1.77 -3.22 2.02
CA VAL A 229 -2.43 -4.28 2.79
C VAL A 229 -2.07 -5.65 2.22
N GLY A 230 -1.76 -6.61 3.10
CA GLY A 230 -1.41 -7.97 2.71
C GLY A 230 0.08 -8.16 2.46
N ILE A 231 0.41 -9.19 1.70
CA ILE A 231 1.80 -9.59 1.44
C ILE A 231 2.38 -8.92 0.19
N LYS A 232 3.71 -8.87 0.11
CA LYS A 232 4.47 -8.47 -1.09
C LYS A 232 4.15 -7.06 -1.58
N THR A 233 3.91 -6.14 -0.66
CA THR A 233 3.68 -4.71 -0.97
C THR A 233 4.90 -4.06 -1.61
N THR A 234 6.10 -4.58 -1.35
CA THR A 234 7.35 -4.22 -2.03
C THR A 234 7.47 -4.76 -3.46
N LEU A 235 6.58 -5.63 -3.87
CA LEU A 235 6.62 -6.25 -5.20
C LEU A 235 5.38 -5.90 -6.05
N GLY A 236 4.61 -4.89 -5.63
CA GLY A 236 3.49 -4.34 -6.39
C GLY A 236 2.11 -4.89 -6.02
N MET A 237 2.00 -5.69 -4.96
CA MET A 237 0.72 -6.18 -4.44
C MET A 237 0.19 -5.27 -3.33
N GLY A 238 -1.10 -5.40 -3.01
CA GLY A 238 -1.70 -4.80 -1.82
C GLY A 238 -1.86 -3.28 -1.84
N GLY A 239 -1.66 -2.65 -2.99
CA GLY A 239 -1.90 -1.21 -3.14
C GLY A 239 -3.36 -0.87 -2.86
N THR A 240 -3.57 -0.01 -1.87
CA THR A 240 -4.89 0.23 -1.28
C THR A 240 -5.13 1.72 -1.12
N VAL A 241 -6.36 2.17 -1.29
CA VAL A 241 -6.85 3.48 -0.85
C VAL A 241 -7.98 3.26 0.15
N CYS A 242 -8.12 4.21 1.06
CA CYS A 242 -9.12 4.13 2.12
C CYS A 242 -9.95 5.42 2.16
N SER A 243 -11.25 5.29 2.38
CA SER A 243 -12.15 6.39 2.72
C SER A 243 -12.86 6.08 4.02
N ILE A 244 -12.72 6.97 5.01
CA ILE A 244 -13.37 6.90 6.32
C ILE A 244 -14.65 7.75 6.23
N GLY A 245 -15.73 7.25 6.81
CA GLY A 245 -17.04 7.89 6.78
C GLY A 245 -18.00 7.26 5.77
N ARG A 246 -19.25 7.73 5.76
CA ARG A 246 -20.25 7.29 4.79
C ARG A 246 -19.77 7.72 3.40
N THR A 247 -19.38 6.76 2.59
CA THR A 247 -19.32 6.98 1.15
C THR A 247 -20.74 7.40 0.72
N GLY A 248 -20.90 8.65 0.31
CA GLY A 248 -22.15 9.09 -0.29
C GLY A 248 -22.57 8.06 -1.35
N ALA A 249 -23.84 7.71 -1.36
CA ALA A 249 -24.42 6.91 -2.43
C ALA A 249 -24.15 7.61 -3.77
N PRO A 250 -24.00 6.83 -4.85
CA PRO A 250 -23.74 7.36 -6.19
C PRO A 250 -24.78 8.37 -6.64
#